data_082e99dee5f313b7b8c8ed37bf43913a
#
_entry.id   082e99dee5f313b7b8c8ed37bf43913a
#
_cell.length_a   1.000
_cell.length_b   1.000
_cell.length_c   1.000
_cell.angle_alpha   90.00
_cell.angle_beta   90.00
_cell.angle_gamma   90.00
#
_symmetry.space_group_name_H-M   'P 1'
#
loop_
_entity.id
_entity.type
_entity.pdbx_description
1 polymer ?
#
loop_
_entity_poly.entity_id
_entity_poly.type
_entity_poly.pdbx_seq_one_letter_code
_entity_poly.pdbx_strand_id
1 'polypeptide(L)'
;STGSTGKNDELIKILEEDCEELFPRIAQKGIDITIIRRKSYVHDSLTRYKGVELVDIETPKKKSFEAIIHTFKAIMKAKSLHADIVHIHAIGPALLTPLARLLGMKVVFTHHGPDYDRDKWGKAAKFMLKAGERMGCMFANEVIVISEVINDILVRKYNRKNCHLIYNGVPTSDKVKDTDYLAELGIEPQKYVFAMGRFVPEKNFHQLIRAFAALKQQ
;
A
#
# COMPACT_ATOMS: atom_id res chain seq x y z
N SER A 1 2.87 -25.33 12.62
CA SER A 1 2.08 -24.13 12.92
C SER A 1 2.74 -22.89 12.32
N THR A 2 2.60 -22.72 11.03
CA THR A 2 3.16 -21.60 10.26
C THR A 2 2.03 -21.02 9.40
N GLY A 3 1.21 -20.16 9.98
CA GLY A 3 0.01 -19.70 9.26
C GLY A 3 -0.52 -18.35 9.68
N SER A 4 0.31 -17.31 9.82
CA SER A 4 -0.22 -15.96 10.13
C SER A 4 0.62 -14.79 9.64
N THR A 5 1.78 -14.97 9.07
CA THR A 5 2.69 -13.88 8.68
C THR A 5 2.39 -13.27 7.32
N GLY A 6 1.78 -13.99 6.39
CA GLY A 6 1.63 -13.55 4.98
C GLY A 6 0.54 -12.51 4.67
N LYS A 7 -0.21 -11.98 5.65
CA LYS A 7 -1.40 -11.15 5.35
C LYS A 7 -1.16 -9.64 5.41
N ASN A 8 -0.11 -9.20 6.05
CA ASN A 8 0.28 -7.78 6.10
C ASN A 8 1.39 -7.43 5.09
N ASP A 9 2.04 -8.43 4.50
CA ASP A 9 3.28 -8.26 3.75
C ASP A 9 3.12 -7.44 2.46
N GLU A 10 1.96 -7.46 1.83
CA GLU A 10 1.77 -6.74 0.56
C GLU A 10 1.60 -5.23 0.76
N LEU A 11 0.84 -4.83 1.79
CA LEU A 11 0.72 -3.41 2.13
C LEU A 11 2.03 -2.88 2.71
N ILE A 12 2.75 -3.71 3.47
CA ILE A 12 4.08 -3.40 3.99
C ILE A 12 5.05 -3.25 2.83
N LYS A 13 5.06 -4.14 1.84
CA LYS A 13 5.91 -4.03 0.65
C LYS A 13 5.64 -2.77 -0.18
N ILE A 14 4.38 -2.44 -0.45
CA ILE A 14 4.04 -1.20 -1.18
C ILE A 14 4.52 0.02 -0.39
N LEU A 15 4.35 0.02 0.93
CA LEU A 15 4.84 1.09 1.78
C LEU A 15 6.36 1.09 1.90
N GLU A 16 7.02 -0.07 1.84
CA GLU A 16 8.48 -0.20 1.79
C GLU A 16 9.02 0.36 0.47
N GLU A 17 8.43 0.01 -0.67
CA GLU A 17 8.80 0.56 -1.98
C GLU A 17 8.59 2.08 -2.05
N ASP A 18 7.47 2.60 -1.55
CA ASP A 18 7.23 4.03 -1.44
C ASP A 18 8.24 4.68 -0.48
N CYS A 19 8.57 4.03 0.64
CA CYS A 19 9.53 4.53 1.61
C CYS A 19 10.96 4.50 1.09
N GLU A 20 11.33 3.49 0.32
CA GLU A 20 12.72 3.31 -0.16
C GLU A 20 13.03 4.13 -1.41
N GLU A 21 12.04 4.36 -2.27
CA GLU A 21 12.22 4.99 -3.57
C GLU A 21 11.55 6.37 -3.68
N LEU A 22 10.25 6.46 -3.39
CA LEU A 22 9.47 7.67 -3.64
C LEU A 22 9.83 8.78 -2.65
N PHE A 23 9.76 8.51 -1.36
CA PHE A 23 9.95 9.56 -0.36
C PHE A 23 11.38 10.14 -0.33
N PRO A 24 12.46 9.35 -0.49
CA PRO A 24 13.79 9.92 -0.66
C PRO A 24 13.90 10.88 -1.86
N ARG A 25 13.27 10.54 -2.99
CA ARG A 25 13.28 11.42 -4.18
C ARG A 25 12.51 12.72 -3.95
N ILE A 26 11.43 12.67 -3.16
CA ILE A 26 10.69 13.87 -2.77
C ILE A 26 11.52 14.71 -1.78
N ALA A 27 12.19 14.08 -0.82
CA ALA A 27 13.08 14.77 0.13
C ALA A 27 14.24 15.49 -0.57
N GLN A 28 14.81 14.90 -1.63
CA GLN A 28 15.83 15.55 -2.47
C GLN A 28 15.35 16.81 -3.18
N LYS A 29 14.04 17.02 -3.29
CA LYS A 29 13.44 18.26 -3.82
C LYS A 29 13.23 19.35 -2.77
N GLY A 30 13.78 19.17 -1.56
CA GLY A 30 13.72 20.15 -0.48
C GLY A 30 12.42 20.09 0.35
N ILE A 31 11.72 18.96 0.33
CA ILE A 31 10.54 18.73 1.18
C ILE A 31 10.95 17.89 2.39
N ASP A 32 10.71 18.42 3.60
CA ASP A 32 10.95 17.69 4.82
C ASP A 32 9.91 16.57 4.99
N ILE A 33 10.40 15.33 5.07
CA ILE A 33 9.53 14.15 5.18
C ILE A 33 9.86 13.39 6.45
N THR A 34 8.83 13.09 7.23
CA THR A 34 8.89 12.20 8.38
C THR A 34 7.97 11.01 8.14
N ILE A 35 8.52 9.80 8.17
CA ILE A 35 7.76 8.55 8.11
C ILE A 35 7.53 8.05 9.53
N ILE A 36 6.28 7.84 9.88
CA ILE A 36 5.90 7.29 11.18
C ILE A 36 5.66 5.78 11.03
N ARG A 37 6.56 5.00 11.66
CA ARG A 37 6.60 3.54 11.54
C ARG A 37 6.01 2.87 12.78
N ARG A 38 5.55 1.64 12.62
CA ARG A 38 5.15 0.78 13.75
C ARG A 38 6.37 0.06 14.29
N LYS A 39 6.79 0.38 15.50
CA LYS A 39 7.98 -0.22 16.12
C LYS A 39 7.96 -1.74 16.17
N SER A 40 6.78 -2.35 16.28
CA SER A 40 6.62 -3.81 16.31
C SER A 40 7.02 -4.53 15.01
N TYR A 41 7.15 -3.80 13.90
CA TYR A 41 7.54 -4.32 12.58
C TYR A 41 8.89 -3.81 12.11
N VAL A 42 9.54 -2.97 12.91
CA VAL A 42 10.86 -2.40 12.60
C VAL A 42 11.94 -3.28 13.23
N HIS A 43 12.90 -3.70 12.42
CA HIS A 43 14.02 -4.55 12.84
C HIS A 43 15.37 -3.82 12.83
N ASP A 44 15.36 -2.53 12.54
CA ASP A 44 16.52 -1.65 12.53
C ASP A 44 16.42 -0.58 13.64
N SER A 45 17.48 0.20 13.79
CA SER A 45 17.54 1.35 14.70
C SER A 45 17.70 2.68 13.97
N LEU A 46 17.35 2.72 12.68
CA LEU A 46 17.50 3.90 11.86
C LEU A 46 16.51 4.98 12.29
N THR A 47 17.01 6.18 12.50
CA THR A 47 16.21 7.40 12.72
C THR A 47 16.12 8.27 11.48
N ARG A 48 16.93 7.96 10.46
CA ARG A 48 16.95 8.66 9.17
C ARG A 48 17.36 7.72 8.04
N TYR A 49 16.75 7.89 6.87
CA TYR A 49 17.08 7.14 5.66
C TYR A 49 17.02 8.04 4.43
N LYS A 50 18.14 8.22 3.71
CA LYS A 50 18.24 9.00 2.46
C LYS A 50 17.54 10.38 2.53
N GLY A 51 17.68 11.10 3.64
CA GLY A 51 17.09 12.43 3.84
C GLY A 51 15.70 12.43 4.48
N VAL A 52 15.08 11.28 4.65
CA VAL A 52 13.75 11.11 5.28
C VAL A 52 13.94 10.79 6.77
N GLU A 53 13.21 11.48 7.65
CA GLU A 53 13.17 11.17 9.08
C GLU A 53 12.27 9.98 9.37
N LEU A 54 12.69 9.12 10.31
CA LEU A 54 11.98 7.92 10.71
C LEU A 54 11.61 8.00 12.18
N VAL A 55 10.33 7.91 12.50
CA VAL A 55 9.82 7.95 13.87
C VAL A 55 9.06 6.68 14.17
N ASP A 56 9.51 5.94 15.18
CA ASP A 56 8.87 4.69 15.59
C ASP A 56 7.86 4.92 16.70
N ILE A 57 6.65 4.34 16.54
CA ILE A 57 5.59 4.41 17.52
C ILE A 57 5.23 3.01 18.01
N GLU A 58 5.23 2.84 19.33
CA GLU A 58 4.73 1.62 19.96
C GLU A 58 3.21 1.51 19.88
N THR A 59 2.74 0.34 19.45
CA THR A 59 1.32 0.01 19.37
C THR A 59 1.05 -1.36 20.01
N PRO A 60 -0.11 -1.54 20.67
CA PRO A 60 -0.47 -2.84 21.22
C PRO A 60 -0.67 -3.86 20.09
N LYS A 61 -0.11 -5.06 20.23
CA LYS A 61 -0.18 -6.16 19.23
C LYS A 61 -1.59 -6.80 19.13
N LYS A 62 -2.67 -6.02 19.22
CA LYS A 62 -4.05 -6.52 19.06
C LYS A 62 -4.50 -6.36 17.61
N LYS A 63 -4.53 -7.46 16.85
CA LYS A 63 -4.76 -7.53 15.40
C LYS A 63 -5.89 -6.68 14.83
N SER A 64 -6.99 -6.44 15.57
CA SER A 64 -8.17 -5.75 15.04
C SER A 64 -8.13 -4.23 15.18
N PHE A 65 -7.44 -3.69 16.18
CA PHE A 65 -7.41 -2.26 16.49
C PHE A 65 -6.03 -1.62 16.31
N GLU A 66 -5.01 -2.42 16.06
CA GLU A 66 -3.63 -1.95 15.93
C GLU A 66 -3.48 -0.84 14.89
N ALA A 67 -4.09 -1.03 13.71
CA ALA A 67 -4.01 -0.04 12.63
C ALA A 67 -4.65 1.30 13.02
N ILE A 68 -5.80 1.28 13.69
CA ILE A 68 -6.50 2.49 14.12
C ILE A 68 -5.72 3.21 15.22
N ILE A 69 -5.24 2.46 16.23
CA ILE A 69 -4.45 3.01 17.32
C ILE A 69 -3.14 3.61 16.79
N HIS A 70 -2.48 2.91 15.88
CA HIS A 70 -1.28 3.43 15.22
C HIS A 70 -1.58 4.73 14.49
N THR A 71 -2.62 4.75 13.64
CA THR A 71 -2.98 5.95 12.86
C THR A 71 -3.33 7.12 13.77
N PHE A 72 -4.07 6.88 14.87
CA PHE A 72 -4.36 7.91 15.85
C PHE A 72 -3.07 8.49 16.46
N LYS A 73 -2.18 7.63 16.96
CA LYS A 73 -0.90 8.06 17.53
C LYS A 73 -0.03 8.78 16.49
N ALA A 74 -0.04 8.31 15.24
CA ALA A 74 0.71 8.93 14.14
C ALA A 74 0.18 10.35 13.84
N ILE A 75 -1.13 10.55 13.80
CA ILE A 75 -1.73 11.87 13.61
C ILE A 75 -1.37 12.80 14.78
N MET A 76 -1.44 12.33 16.02
CA MET A 76 -1.04 13.11 17.18
C MET A 76 0.45 13.46 17.15
N LYS A 77 1.29 12.53 16.72
CA LYS A 77 2.72 12.77 16.54
C LYS A 77 2.99 13.77 15.42
N ALA A 78 2.34 13.65 14.27
CA ALA A 78 2.42 14.61 13.17
C ALA A 78 2.03 16.03 13.65
N LYS A 79 0.97 16.15 14.44
CA LYS A 79 0.59 17.44 15.05
C LYS A 79 1.67 17.99 15.98
N SER A 80 2.30 17.14 16.81
CA SER A 80 3.40 17.56 17.68
C SER A 80 4.67 17.98 16.94
N LEU A 81 4.85 17.48 15.71
CA LEU A 81 5.94 17.85 14.81
C LEU A 81 5.60 19.08 13.94
N HIS A 82 4.43 19.69 14.16
CA HIS A 82 3.92 20.81 13.36
C HIS A 82 3.87 20.52 11.85
N ALA A 83 3.52 19.28 11.48
CA ALA A 83 3.43 18.89 10.08
C ALA A 83 2.34 19.69 9.35
N ASP A 84 2.68 20.27 8.21
CA ASP A 84 1.73 21.00 7.34
C ASP A 84 0.77 20.04 6.65
N ILE A 85 1.28 18.87 6.24
CA ILE A 85 0.56 17.87 5.47
C ILE A 85 0.71 16.50 6.13
N VAL A 86 -0.40 15.79 6.24
CA VAL A 86 -0.41 14.36 6.60
C VAL A 86 -0.81 13.56 5.38
N HIS A 87 0.05 12.66 4.94
CA HIS A 87 -0.23 11.74 3.85
C HIS A 87 -0.69 10.40 4.42
N ILE A 88 -1.93 10.03 4.14
CA ILE A 88 -2.55 8.81 4.63
C ILE A 88 -2.64 7.81 3.48
N HIS A 89 -2.06 6.63 3.68
CA HIS A 89 -2.10 5.54 2.72
C HIS A 89 -3.13 4.48 3.13
N ALA A 90 -3.92 4.01 2.15
CA ALA A 90 -4.94 2.98 2.26
C ALA A 90 -6.21 3.37 3.05
N ILE A 91 -7.29 2.65 2.75
CA ILE A 91 -8.64 2.96 3.24
C ILE A 91 -8.84 2.73 4.74
N GLY A 92 -8.08 1.81 5.35
CA GLY A 92 -8.19 1.56 6.79
C GLY A 92 -7.76 2.78 7.63
N PRO A 93 -6.52 3.25 7.51
CA PRO A 93 -6.04 4.48 8.15
C PRO A 93 -6.86 5.72 7.80
N ALA A 94 -7.41 5.80 6.59
CA ALA A 94 -8.22 6.93 6.15
C ALA A 94 -9.49 7.18 6.98
N LEU A 95 -9.90 6.23 7.81
CA LEU A 95 -10.98 6.42 8.79
C LEU A 95 -10.74 7.63 9.72
N LEU A 96 -9.48 7.93 10.00
CA LEU A 96 -9.08 9.04 10.88
C LEU A 96 -8.75 10.35 10.12
N THR A 97 -9.03 10.43 8.83
CA THR A 97 -8.88 11.67 8.05
C THR A 97 -9.59 12.87 8.69
N PRO A 98 -10.84 12.75 9.18
CA PRO A 98 -11.53 13.86 9.85
C PRO A 98 -10.77 14.39 11.06
N LEU A 99 -10.14 13.52 11.84
CA LEU A 99 -9.35 13.91 13.00
C LEU A 99 -8.14 14.78 12.59
N ALA A 100 -7.39 14.37 11.59
CA ALA A 100 -6.25 15.14 11.10
C ALA A 100 -6.70 16.53 10.60
N ARG A 101 -7.84 16.60 9.92
CA ARG A 101 -8.46 17.86 9.48
C ARG A 101 -8.88 18.76 10.63
N LEU A 102 -9.54 18.20 11.67
CA LEU A 102 -9.94 18.94 12.87
C LEU A 102 -8.73 19.50 13.63
N LEU A 103 -7.60 18.83 13.60
CA LEU A 103 -6.35 19.30 14.18
C LEU A 103 -5.64 20.38 13.33
N GLY A 104 -6.23 20.79 12.20
CA GLY A 104 -5.75 21.89 11.35
C GLY A 104 -4.73 21.47 10.28
N MET A 105 -4.42 20.17 10.14
CA MET A 105 -3.48 19.68 9.12
C MET A 105 -4.16 19.50 7.77
N LYS A 106 -3.45 19.72 6.68
CA LYS A 106 -3.89 19.30 5.34
C LYS A 106 -3.68 17.80 5.19
N VAL A 107 -4.59 17.14 4.50
CA VAL A 107 -4.53 15.69 4.31
C VAL A 107 -4.49 15.34 2.83
N VAL A 108 -3.51 14.55 2.44
CA VAL A 108 -3.45 13.81 1.18
C VAL A 108 -3.81 12.37 1.48
N PHE A 109 -4.70 11.78 0.71
CA PHE A 109 -5.11 10.39 0.85
C PHE A 109 -4.79 9.61 -0.43
N THR A 110 -3.97 8.55 -0.33
CA THR A 110 -3.74 7.63 -1.44
C THR A 110 -4.58 6.37 -1.29
N HIS A 111 -5.42 6.12 -2.28
CA HIS A 111 -6.27 4.93 -2.37
C HIS A 111 -5.58 3.82 -3.16
N HIS A 112 -5.15 2.75 -2.49
CA HIS A 112 -4.44 1.61 -3.08
C HIS A 112 -5.36 0.48 -3.56
N GLY A 113 -6.66 0.59 -3.38
CA GLY A 113 -7.65 -0.40 -3.82
C GLY A 113 -8.74 -0.68 -2.78
N PRO A 114 -9.85 -1.28 -3.21
CA PRO A 114 -10.99 -1.63 -2.34
C PRO A 114 -10.70 -2.91 -1.54
N ASP A 115 -9.83 -2.83 -0.53
CA ASP A 115 -9.44 -3.98 0.29
C ASP A 115 -10.59 -4.73 0.96
N TYR A 116 -11.77 -4.11 1.09
CA TYR A 116 -12.96 -4.74 1.65
C TYR A 116 -13.55 -5.84 0.74
N ASP A 117 -13.20 -5.89 -0.53
CA ASP A 117 -13.68 -6.95 -1.45
C ASP A 117 -12.95 -8.29 -1.23
N ARG A 118 -11.86 -8.28 -0.48
CA ARG A 118 -11.11 -9.51 -0.16
C ARG A 118 -11.87 -10.36 0.85
N ASP A 119 -11.92 -11.69 0.61
CA ASP A 119 -12.66 -12.66 1.45
C ASP A 119 -12.13 -12.81 2.87
N LYS A 120 -10.90 -12.39 3.12
CA LYS A 120 -10.27 -12.45 4.45
C LYS A 120 -10.95 -11.57 5.51
N TRP A 121 -11.77 -10.60 5.12
CA TRP A 121 -12.37 -9.64 6.03
C TRP A 121 -13.77 -10.06 6.46
N GLY A 122 -14.01 -10.13 7.77
CA GLY A 122 -15.35 -10.28 8.32
C GLY A 122 -16.21 -9.02 8.12
N LYS A 123 -17.53 -9.14 8.33
CA LYS A 123 -18.51 -8.06 8.07
C LYS A 123 -18.15 -6.74 8.77
N ALA A 124 -17.75 -6.78 10.04
CA ALA A 124 -17.36 -5.58 10.80
C ALA A 124 -16.12 -4.90 10.21
N ALA A 125 -15.09 -5.66 9.81
CA ALA A 125 -13.90 -5.12 9.19
C ALA A 125 -14.21 -4.52 7.82
N LYS A 126 -15.05 -5.18 6.99
CA LYS A 126 -15.52 -4.64 5.71
C LYS A 126 -16.26 -3.30 5.90
N PHE A 127 -17.12 -3.22 6.93
CA PHE A 127 -17.81 -1.97 7.26
C PHE A 127 -16.83 -0.85 7.62
N MET A 128 -15.84 -1.13 8.47
CA MET A 128 -14.81 -0.15 8.86
C MET A 128 -13.96 0.31 7.67
N LEU A 129 -13.58 -0.60 6.78
CA LEU A 129 -12.81 -0.26 5.58
C LEU A 129 -13.63 0.64 4.63
N LYS A 130 -14.93 0.34 4.44
CA LYS A 130 -15.84 1.20 3.64
C LYS A 130 -16.06 2.56 4.29
N ALA A 131 -16.17 2.62 5.62
CA ALA A 131 -16.24 3.88 6.36
C ALA A 131 -14.93 4.68 6.18
N GLY A 132 -13.77 4.02 6.24
CA GLY A 132 -12.48 4.66 6.02
C GLY A 132 -12.34 5.20 4.59
N GLU A 133 -12.73 4.43 3.56
CA GLU A 133 -12.79 4.91 2.18
C GLU A 133 -13.64 6.20 2.08
N ARG A 134 -14.85 6.17 2.66
CA ARG A 134 -15.74 7.33 2.68
C ARG A 134 -15.11 8.54 3.38
N MET A 135 -14.52 8.33 4.57
CA MET A 135 -13.88 9.42 5.32
C MET A 135 -12.69 10.00 4.57
N GLY A 136 -11.84 9.17 3.97
CA GLY A 136 -10.74 9.62 3.12
C GLY A 136 -11.22 10.44 1.94
N CYS A 137 -12.21 9.92 1.19
CA CYS A 137 -12.74 10.61 0.03
C CYS A 137 -13.45 11.93 0.35
N MET A 138 -14.15 12.03 1.48
CA MET A 138 -14.92 13.23 1.83
C MET A 138 -14.09 14.31 2.51
N PHE A 139 -13.11 13.95 3.32
CA PHE A 139 -12.41 14.88 4.20
C PHE A 139 -10.97 15.16 3.80
N ALA A 140 -10.33 14.35 2.94
CA ALA A 140 -9.01 14.69 2.43
C ALA A 140 -9.06 15.93 1.53
N ASN A 141 -8.02 16.75 1.62
CA ASN A 141 -7.84 17.89 0.72
C ASN A 141 -7.62 17.37 -0.70
N GLU A 142 -6.66 16.45 -0.86
CA GLU A 142 -6.32 15.85 -2.13
C GLU A 142 -6.41 14.33 -2.03
N VAL A 143 -6.83 13.70 -3.12
CA VAL A 143 -6.94 12.25 -3.24
C VAL A 143 -6.11 11.77 -4.41
N ILE A 144 -5.22 10.83 -4.14
CA ILE A 144 -4.42 10.13 -5.15
C ILE A 144 -5.04 8.75 -5.36
N VAL A 145 -5.22 8.37 -6.62
CA VAL A 145 -5.66 7.04 -7.05
C VAL A 145 -4.62 6.42 -7.94
N ILE A 146 -4.36 5.12 -7.76
CA ILE A 146 -3.29 4.41 -8.49
C ILE A 146 -3.79 3.71 -9.76
N SER A 147 -5.07 3.83 -10.09
CA SER A 147 -5.64 3.28 -11.33
C SER A 147 -6.93 3.99 -11.71
N GLU A 148 -7.27 3.94 -12.98
CA GLU A 148 -8.56 4.46 -13.49
C GLU A 148 -9.75 3.74 -12.86
N VAL A 149 -9.66 2.43 -12.63
CA VAL A 149 -10.72 1.66 -11.97
C VAL A 149 -11.04 2.22 -10.59
N ILE A 150 -10.02 2.57 -9.80
CA ILE A 150 -10.22 3.20 -8.49
C ILE A 150 -10.82 4.58 -8.65
N ASN A 151 -10.35 5.38 -9.61
CA ASN A 151 -10.92 6.68 -9.90
C ASN A 151 -12.42 6.58 -10.19
N ASP A 152 -12.82 5.67 -11.05
CA ASP A 152 -14.23 5.41 -11.40
C ASP A 152 -15.06 5.02 -10.17
N ILE A 153 -14.51 4.19 -9.28
CA ILE A 153 -15.17 3.83 -8.02
C ILE A 153 -15.44 5.08 -7.19
N LEU A 154 -14.46 5.97 -7.03
CA LEU A 154 -14.59 7.17 -6.21
C LEU A 154 -15.56 8.18 -6.82
N VAL A 155 -15.55 8.35 -8.15
CA VAL A 155 -16.50 9.21 -8.85
C VAL A 155 -17.92 8.69 -8.68
N ARG A 156 -18.16 7.39 -8.90
CA ARG A 156 -19.50 6.79 -8.83
C ARG A 156 -20.07 6.74 -7.40
N LYS A 157 -19.23 6.39 -6.41
CA LYS A 157 -19.71 6.21 -5.02
C LYS A 157 -19.78 7.51 -4.23
N TYR A 158 -18.84 8.43 -4.44
CA TYR A 158 -18.64 9.60 -3.59
C TYR A 158 -18.72 10.92 -4.35
N ASN A 159 -18.97 10.88 -5.67
CA ASN A 159 -18.93 12.06 -6.55
C ASN A 159 -17.62 12.85 -6.44
N ARG A 160 -16.52 12.16 -6.10
CA ARG A 160 -15.19 12.76 -6.00
C ARG A 160 -14.55 12.84 -7.38
N LYS A 161 -14.69 14.01 -8.05
CA LYS A 161 -14.24 14.21 -9.44
C LYS A 161 -12.80 14.68 -9.57
N ASN A 162 -12.24 15.26 -8.51
CA ASN A 162 -10.89 15.85 -8.49
C ASN A 162 -9.90 14.91 -7.80
N CYS A 163 -9.73 13.70 -8.33
CA CYS A 163 -8.68 12.79 -7.91
C CYS A 163 -7.46 12.95 -8.82
N HIS A 164 -6.28 12.76 -8.27
CA HIS A 164 -5.02 12.72 -9.01
C HIS A 164 -4.71 11.26 -9.36
N LEU A 165 -4.77 10.92 -10.65
CA LEU A 165 -4.33 9.60 -11.11
C LEU A 165 -2.81 9.57 -11.19
N ILE A 166 -2.19 8.84 -10.27
CA ILE A 166 -0.75 8.63 -10.21
C ILE A 166 -0.50 7.14 -10.07
N TYR A 167 -0.01 6.51 -11.13
CA TYR A 167 0.32 5.08 -11.14
C TYR A 167 1.52 4.80 -10.24
N ASN A 168 1.55 3.61 -9.63
CA ASN A 168 2.73 3.15 -8.93
C ASN A 168 3.89 3.03 -9.92
N GLY A 169 5.02 3.64 -9.58
CA GLY A 169 6.25 3.52 -10.33
C GLY A 169 7.03 2.27 -9.94
N VAL A 170 7.85 1.80 -10.84
CA VAL A 170 8.86 0.77 -10.55
C VAL A 170 10.21 1.28 -11.04
N PRO A 171 11.32 0.98 -10.34
CA PRO A 171 12.64 1.28 -10.85
C PRO A 171 12.85 0.61 -12.21
N THR A 172 13.43 1.33 -13.15
CA THR A 172 13.90 0.72 -14.39
C THR A 172 15.09 -0.17 -14.05
N SER A 173 14.97 -1.45 -14.31
CA SER A 173 16.10 -2.39 -14.20
C SER A 173 16.74 -2.61 -15.56
N ASP A 174 18.06 -2.75 -15.55
CA ASP A 174 18.76 -3.23 -16.75
C ASP A 174 18.29 -4.65 -17.09
N LYS A 175 18.15 -4.92 -18.39
CA LYS A 175 17.82 -6.27 -18.84
C LYS A 175 18.95 -7.21 -18.48
N VAL A 176 18.70 -8.14 -17.60
CA VAL A 176 19.63 -9.24 -17.32
C VAL A 176 19.66 -10.15 -18.55
N LYS A 177 20.85 -10.33 -19.11
CA LYS A 177 21.07 -11.21 -20.29
C LYS A 177 21.43 -12.64 -19.88
N ASP A 178 21.70 -12.83 -18.59
CA ASP A 178 22.05 -14.13 -18.04
C ASP A 178 20.81 -15.05 -18.03
N THR A 179 20.95 -16.21 -18.65
CA THR A 179 19.91 -17.26 -18.75
C THR A 179 20.32 -18.55 -18.07
N ASP A 180 21.40 -18.58 -17.29
CA ASP A 180 21.91 -19.78 -16.65
C ASP A 180 20.87 -20.46 -15.77
N TYR A 181 20.09 -19.67 -15.04
CA TYR A 181 19.00 -20.19 -14.23
C TYR A 181 17.89 -20.88 -15.06
N LEU A 182 17.61 -20.41 -16.27
CA LEU A 182 16.65 -21.09 -17.16
C LEU A 182 17.19 -22.45 -17.62
N ALA A 183 18.49 -22.54 -17.89
CA ALA A 183 19.15 -23.78 -18.26
C ALA A 183 19.15 -24.81 -17.12
N GLU A 184 19.38 -24.36 -15.86
CA GLU A 184 19.25 -25.21 -14.66
C GLU A 184 17.84 -25.82 -14.49
N LEU A 185 16.81 -25.06 -14.89
CA LEU A 185 15.42 -25.51 -14.87
C LEU A 185 15.02 -26.32 -16.11
N GLY A 186 15.91 -26.53 -17.08
CA GLY A 186 15.61 -27.16 -18.36
C GLY A 186 14.61 -26.39 -19.22
N ILE A 187 14.56 -25.05 -19.07
CA ILE A 187 13.62 -24.18 -19.77
C ILE A 187 14.36 -23.44 -20.89
N GLU A 188 13.85 -23.54 -22.11
CA GLU A 188 14.37 -22.79 -23.23
C GLU A 188 13.85 -21.34 -23.24
N PRO A 189 14.73 -20.35 -23.50
CA PRO A 189 14.31 -18.96 -23.64
C PRO A 189 13.20 -18.81 -24.68
N GLN A 190 12.22 -17.94 -24.38
CA GLN A 190 11.05 -17.65 -25.22
C GLN A 190 10.05 -18.82 -25.43
N LYS A 191 10.27 -19.98 -24.81
CA LYS A 191 9.38 -21.15 -24.89
C LYS A 191 8.60 -21.39 -23.58
N TYR A 192 8.39 -20.37 -22.78
CA TYR A 192 7.65 -20.48 -21.50
C TYR A 192 6.74 -19.29 -21.26
N VAL A 193 5.74 -19.48 -20.41
CA VAL A 193 4.91 -18.42 -19.85
C VAL A 193 5.34 -18.20 -18.41
N PHE A 194 5.76 -17.00 -18.10
CA PHE A 194 6.13 -16.60 -16.74
C PHE A 194 4.97 -15.91 -16.02
N ALA A 195 4.68 -16.36 -14.81
CA ALA A 195 3.72 -15.70 -13.95
C ALA A 195 4.27 -15.65 -12.52
N MET A 196 4.23 -14.47 -11.90
CA MET A 196 4.71 -14.24 -10.55
C MET A 196 3.62 -13.63 -9.68
N GLY A 197 3.50 -14.10 -8.44
CA GLY A 197 2.57 -13.56 -7.47
C GLY A 197 2.33 -14.52 -6.33
N ARG A 198 1.52 -14.08 -5.35
CA ARG A 198 1.10 -14.96 -4.26
C ARG A 198 0.12 -16.02 -4.79
N PHE A 199 0.26 -17.27 -4.32
CA PHE A 199 -0.69 -18.34 -4.64
C PHE A 199 -1.97 -18.16 -3.81
N VAL A 200 -2.82 -17.24 -4.26
CA VAL A 200 -4.14 -16.95 -3.69
C VAL A 200 -5.22 -17.05 -4.78
N PRO A 201 -6.46 -17.39 -4.45
CA PRO A 201 -7.54 -17.60 -5.44
C PRO A 201 -7.70 -16.41 -6.40
N GLU A 202 -7.56 -15.19 -5.90
CA GLU A 202 -7.74 -13.96 -6.68
C GLU A 202 -6.70 -13.77 -7.79
N LYS A 203 -5.55 -14.46 -7.73
CA LYS A 203 -4.51 -14.40 -8.78
C LYS A 203 -4.72 -15.42 -9.91
N ASN A 204 -5.71 -16.30 -9.77
CA ASN A 204 -6.17 -17.23 -10.82
C ASN A 204 -5.07 -18.08 -11.50
N PHE A 205 -3.98 -18.41 -10.80
CA PHE A 205 -2.90 -19.26 -11.34
C PHE A 205 -3.41 -20.60 -11.88
N HIS A 206 -4.42 -21.18 -11.23
CA HIS A 206 -5.03 -22.44 -11.69
C HIS A 206 -5.70 -22.30 -13.07
N GLN A 207 -6.29 -21.14 -13.39
CA GLN A 207 -6.87 -20.90 -14.72
C GLN A 207 -5.77 -20.71 -15.77
N LEU A 208 -4.68 -20.00 -15.42
CA LEU A 208 -3.55 -19.85 -16.31
C LEU A 208 -2.92 -21.20 -16.66
N ILE A 209 -2.72 -22.08 -15.67
CA ILE A 209 -2.19 -23.43 -15.88
C ILE A 209 -3.10 -24.24 -16.80
N ARG A 210 -4.42 -24.21 -16.58
CA ARG A 210 -5.40 -24.92 -17.42
C ARG A 210 -5.40 -24.40 -18.85
N ALA A 211 -5.37 -23.08 -19.03
CA ALA A 211 -5.33 -22.47 -20.36
C ALA A 211 -4.06 -22.86 -21.12
N PHE A 212 -2.90 -22.83 -20.45
CA PHE A 212 -1.64 -23.24 -21.04
C PHE A 212 -1.60 -24.73 -21.40
N ALA A 213 -2.14 -25.60 -20.54
CA ALA A 213 -2.25 -27.03 -20.81
C ALA A 213 -3.15 -27.33 -22.04
N ALA A 214 -4.23 -26.57 -22.21
CA ALA A 214 -5.13 -26.72 -23.36
C ALA A 214 -4.43 -26.29 -24.68
N LEU A 215 -3.60 -25.24 -24.64
CA LEU A 215 -2.81 -24.83 -25.83
C LEU A 215 -1.76 -25.86 -26.27
N LYS A 216 -1.21 -26.61 -25.31
CA LYS A 216 -0.20 -27.65 -25.59
C LYS A 216 -0.80 -28.92 -26.23
N GLN A 217 -2.12 -29.09 -26.19
CA GLN A 217 -2.83 -30.23 -26.80
C GLN A 217 -3.30 -29.96 -28.24
N GLN A 218 -3.10 -28.75 -28.75
CA GLN A 218 -3.27 -28.37 -30.15
C GLN A 218 -1.94 -28.41 -30.90
#